data_74244f63dff9eb40b16f1048b8079d84
#
_entry.id   74244f63dff9eb40b16f1048b8079d84
#
_cell.length_a   1.000
_cell.length_b   1.000
_cell.length_c   1.000
_cell.angle_alpha   90.00
_cell.angle_beta   90.00
_cell.angle_gamma   90.00
#
_symmetry.space_group_name_H-M   'P 1'
#
loop_
_entity.id
_entity.type
_entity.pdbx_description
1 polymer ?
#
loop_
_entity_poly.entity_id
_entity_poly.type
_entity_poly.pdbx_seq_one_letter_code
_entity_poly.pdbx_strand_id
1 'polypeptide(L)'
;MIQLFFSTVLQPVLMFSIWLVAISISGCAHSAATGVPTSVETKEVTLLFTNDFESAFDPIPAYWNPQVENLGGIAHIATLIDKIRAREDVVFLFDAGDIFTGVLSKKTEGMVPMEMMITMDYDAMAIGNHEFEYGWESFAKTKDRLPFPVLGANLFYAESGLPYAQAFTIVERDGVRIGVIGIMGQDAGTAIIPSNIKGIDIRDPAETIRPYIDMLKPQVDLIVVLTHQGKTAPMQTDDEAHPEIQRGIESEIQLAGAVPGIDVIFSGHADSGTESPYVHPRTGTLIMQTYGQGTRLGSLLLRFERAPGPVGTSTKITSHNGQLIPVVSNELAAHPVVAEKLAAYKAQFPELQETLCFAEERISRRYNEESDLGNLYADIIRAEASAEIGLMPSGALRADLPAGDVPLIDVIDSFPFTDRVAQLEMTGSQILAVLEQSLTLERGMLQVSGLKVKYTLSKPFGERVQSVAVNGVKLKPDSRYHVSTVEIMAQGGDLYHAFREGKRIASEDVKFSDVLTRHLRNAGTVGLPPKGRLLSLD
;
A
#
# COMPACT_ATOMS: atom_id res chain seq x y z
N MET A 1 -22.00 -8.12 -71.70
CA MET A 1 -21.94 -9.50 -72.25
C MET A 1 -21.80 -10.40 -71.01
N ILE A 2 -22.92 -10.89 -70.48
CA ILE A 2 -23.39 -12.29 -70.60
C ILE A 2 -22.41 -13.20 -69.85
N GLN A 3 -22.76 -14.03 -68.82
CA GLN A 3 -23.97 -14.82 -68.58
C GLN A 3 -24.02 -15.32 -67.10
N LEU A 4 -25.22 -15.37 -66.55
CA LEU A 4 -25.66 -16.12 -65.38
C LEU A 4 -25.49 -17.63 -65.59
N PHE A 5 -25.17 -18.37 -64.49
CA PHE A 5 -25.60 -19.75 -64.35
C PHE A 5 -26.12 -20.01 -62.93
N PHE A 6 -27.40 -20.28 -62.85
CA PHE A 6 -28.13 -20.95 -61.75
C PHE A 6 -27.84 -22.44 -61.80
N SER A 7 -27.58 -23.09 -60.68
CA SER A 7 -27.84 -24.49 -60.53
C SER A 7 -28.39 -24.80 -59.13
N THR A 8 -29.66 -25.15 -59.16
CA THR A 8 -30.45 -25.78 -58.10
C THR A 8 -29.98 -27.21 -57.86
N VAL A 9 -29.73 -27.58 -56.58
CA VAL A 9 -29.65 -28.99 -56.18
C VAL A 9 -30.52 -29.23 -54.96
N LEU A 10 -31.38 -30.23 -55.12
CA LEU A 10 -32.42 -30.71 -54.20
C LEU A 10 -31.86 -31.18 -52.85
N GLN A 11 -32.66 -30.91 -51.79
CA GLN A 11 -32.58 -31.59 -50.51
C GLN A 11 -33.16 -33.00 -50.57
N PRO A 12 -32.64 -33.98 -49.82
CA PRO A 12 -33.40 -35.11 -49.32
C PRO A 12 -33.78 -34.92 -47.85
N VAL A 13 -35.08 -35.05 -47.60
CA VAL A 13 -35.69 -35.15 -46.30
C VAL A 13 -35.28 -36.48 -45.66
N LEU A 14 -34.60 -36.47 -44.54
CA LEU A 14 -34.40 -37.64 -43.67
C LEU A 14 -35.26 -37.50 -42.45
N MET A 15 -36.31 -38.32 -42.37
CA MET A 15 -37.08 -38.58 -41.14
C MET A 15 -36.19 -39.27 -40.11
N PHE A 16 -35.93 -38.64 -38.98
CA PHE A 16 -35.39 -39.29 -37.79
C PHE A 16 -36.50 -39.57 -36.80
N SER A 17 -36.72 -40.85 -36.58
CA SER A 17 -37.65 -41.38 -35.57
C SER A 17 -37.13 -41.07 -34.18
N ILE A 18 -37.96 -40.35 -33.39
CA ILE A 18 -37.68 -40.02 -31.98
C ILE A 18 -37.96 -41.27 -31.16
N TRP A 19 -36.92 -41.95 -30.63
CA TRP A 19 -37.05 -42.90 -29.54
C TRP A 19 -36.97 -42.15 -28.22
N LEU A 20 -38.11 -42.05 -27.50
CA LEU A 20 -38.17 -41.59 -26.12
C LEU A 20 -37.60 -42.67 -25.21
N VAL A 21 -36.36 -42.51 -24.78
CA VAL A 21 -35.80 -43.25 -23.64
C VAL A 21 -36.04 -42.42 -22.38
N ALA A 22 -36.98 -42.85 -21.57
CA ALA A 22 -37.19 -42.31 -20.25
C ALA A 22 -36.07 -42.81 -19.32
N ILE A 23 -35.02 -42.00 -19.16
CA ILE A 23 -34.03 -42.21 -18.10
C ILE A 23 -34.54 -41.54 -16.84
N SER A 24 -34.98 -42.34 -15.87
CA SER A 24 -35.26 -41.90 -14.51
C SER A 24 -33.96 -41.54 -13.81
N ILE A 25 -33.55 -40.29 -13.88
CA ILE A 25 -32.45 -39.77 -13.08
C ILE A 25 -33.03 -39.41 -11.72
N SER A 26 -32.89 -40.33 -10.74
CA SER A 26 -33.00 -39.94 -9.31
C SER A 26 -31.73 -39.17 -8.96
N GLY A 27 -31.70 -37.89 -9.35
CA GLY A 27 -30.73 -36.93 -8.89
C GLY A 27 -31.18 -36.45 -7.52
N CYS A 28 -30.43 -36.77 -6.46
CA CYS A 28 -30.48 -35.98 -5.24
C CYS A 28 -30.03 -34.55 -5.60
N ALA A 29 -31.01 -33.73 -5.92
CA ALA A 29 -30.79 -32.28 -5.96
C ALA A 29 -30.53 -31.86 -4.52
N HIS A 30 -29.26 -31.66 -4.17
CA HIS A 30 -28.92 -30.75 -3.09
C HIS A 30 -29.31 -29.36 -3.59
N SER A 31 -30.56 -29.04 -3.35
CA SER A 31 -31.05 -27.67 -3.37
C SER A 31 -30.30 -26.96 -2.24
N ALA A 32 -29.27 -26.20 -2.60
CA ALA A 32 -28.80 -25.15 -1.72
C ALA A 32 -30.01 -24.22 -1.52
N ALA A 33 -30.73 -24.44 -0.44
CA ALA A 33 -31.83 -23.62 -0.05
C ALA A 33 -31.28 -22.24 0.31
N THR A 34 -31.39 -21.29 -0.62
CA THR A 34 -31.32 -19.86 -0.33
C THR A 34 -32.60 -19.52 0.46
N GLY A 35 -32.79 -20.15 1.60
CA GLY A 35 -33.95 -19.93 2.46
C GLY A 35 -33.76 -18.65 3.23
N VAL A 36 -34.64 -17.67 2.97
CA VAL A 36 -34.83 -16.57 3.92
C VAL A 36 -35.07 -17.20 5.30
N PRO A 37 -34.26 -16.88 6.34
CA PRO A 37 -34.42 -17.48 7.67
C PRO A 37 -35.84 -17.24 8.16
N THR A 38 -36.47 -18.26 8.72
CA THR A 38 -37.82 -18.17 9.31
C THR A 38 -37.78 -17.72 10.78
N SER A 39 -36.60 -17.61 11.35
CA SER A 39 -36.30 -17.18 12.72
C SER A 39 -35.01 -16.37 12.75
N VAL A 40 -34.79 -15.63 13.82
CA VAL A 40 -33.50 -14.96 14.07
C VAL A 40 -32.42 -16.02 14.28
N GLU A 41 -31.37 -15.93 13.51
CA GLU A 41 -30.20 -16.80 13.59
C GLU A 41 -29.00 -15.96 14.02
N THR A 42 -28.23 -16.41 15.02
CA THR A 42 -26.98 -15.76 15.43
C THR A 42 -25.81 -16.44 14.72
N LYS A 43 -24.97 -15.65 14.09
CA LYS A 43 -23.72 -16.07 13.43
C LYS A 43 -22.52 -15.38 14.07
N GLU A 44 -21.38 -16.04 13.98
CA GLU A 44 -20.09 -15.50 14.38
C GLU A 44 -19.11 -15.62 13.19
N VAL A 45 -18.26 -14.61 13.01
CA VAL A 45 -17.26 -14.59 11.95
C VAL A 45 -16.04 -13.82 12.42
N THR A 46 -14.85 -14.35 12.11
CA THR A 46 -13.57 -13.67 12.30
C THR A 46 -13.07 -13.13 10.97
N LEU A 47 -12.88 -11.82 10.89
CA LEU A 47 -12.30 -11.14 9.76
C LEU A 47 -10.85 -10.80 10.07
N LEU A 48 -9.91 -11.41 9.36
CA LEU A 48 -8.49 -11.08 9.41
C LEU A 48 -8.16 -10.11 8.29
N PHE A 49 -7.23 -9.21 8.55
CA PHE A 49 -6.79 -8.28 7.51
C PHE A 49 -5.33 -7.85 7.68
N THR A 50 -4.72 -7.51 6.54
CA THR A 50 -3.44 -6.85 6.39
C THR A 50 -3.58 -5.61 5.53
N ASN A 51 -2.59 -4.73 5.58
CA ASN A 51 -2.44 -3.56 4.72
C ASN A 51 -0.96 -3.16 4.68
N ASP A 52 -0.56 -2.44 3.65
CA ASP A 52 0.77 -1.81 3.53
C ASP A 52 1.90 -2.78 3.87
N PHE A 53 1.83 -4.00 3.27
CA PHE A 53 2.85 -5.02 3.54
C PHE A 53 4.21 -4.62 2.96
N GLU A 54 4.21 -3.89 1.85
CA GLU A 54 5.37 -3.26 1.20
C GLU A 54 6.56 -4.21 1.01
N SER A 55 6.27 -5.48 0.74
CA SER A 55 7.29 -6.54 0.55
C SER A 55 8.21 -6.77 1.77
N ALA A 56 7.75 -6.47 2.98
CA ALA A 56 8.46 -6.79 4.21
C ALA A 56 8.45 -8.32 4.47
N PHE A 57 9.10 -9.06 3.58
CA PHE A 57 9.12 -10.53 3.61
C PHE A 57 9.85 -11.08 4.82
N ASP A 58 10.90 -10.41 5.27
CA ASP A 58 11.69 -10.78 6.43
C ASP A 58 11.21 -10.07 7.69
N PRO A 59 11.50 -10.62 8.88
CA PRO A 59 11.27 -9.91 10.14
C PRO A 59 12.04 -8.59 10.20
N ILE A 60 11.39 -7.57 10.74
CA ILE A 60 11.96 -6.23 10.90
C ILE A 60 12.46 -6.06 12.34
N PRO A 61 13.72 -5.60 12.56
CA PRO A 61 14.22 -5.30 13.89
C PRO A 61 13.40 -4.21 14.58
N ALA A 62 12.83 -4.51 15.75
CA ALA A 62 11.94 -3.61 16.50
C ALA A 62 12.72 -2.66 17.41
N TYR A 63 13.57 -1.81 16.85
CA TYR A 63 14.45 -0.89 17.60
C TYR A 63 13.71 0.09 18.53
N TRP A 64 12.44 0.37 18.24
CA TRP A 64 11.57 1.23 19.04
C TRP A 64 10.92 0.52 20.23
N ASN A 65 10.98 -0.83 20.27
CA ASN A 65 10.37 -1.64 21.32
C ASN A 65 11.42 -2.52 21.99
N PRO A 66 11.91 -2.15 23.19
CA PRO A 66 12.97 -2.89 23.87
C PRO A 66 12.53 -4.29 24.38
N GLN A 67 11.24 -4.61 24.31
CA GLN A 67 10.70 -5.91 24.75
C GLN A 67 10.64 -6.93 23.62
N VAL A 68 10.80 -6.51 22.37
CA VAL A 68 10.67 -7.35 21.18
C VAL A 68 11.89 -7.14 20.29
N GLU A 69 12.55 -8.21 19.90
CA GLU A 69 13.71 -8.13 19.02
C GLU A 69 13.31 -7.88 17.57
N ASN A 70 12.36 -8.69 17.05
CA ASN A 70 11.90 -8.59 15.67
C ASN A 70 10.38 -8.76 15.57
N LEU A 71 9.78 -8.00 14.64
CA LEU A 71 8.36 -8.07 14.30
C LEU A 71 8.18 -8.39 12.80
N GLY A 72 7.03 -8.95 12.45
CA GLY A 72 6.64 -9.19 11.07
C GLY A 72 7.31 -10.42 10.44
N GLY A 73 7.51 -10.33 9.13
CA GLY A 73 7.96 -11.43 8.30
C GLY A 73 6.81 -12.31 7.80
N ILE A 74 6.73 -12.47 6.48
CA ILE A 74 5.56 -13.10 5.82
C ILE A 74 5.34 -14.56 6.25
N ALA A 75 6.40 -15.31 6.56
CA ALA A 75 6.27 -16.69 7.03
C ALA A 75 5.75 -16.77 8.48
N HIS A 76 5.97 -15.75 9.30
CA HIS A 76 5.49 -15.69 10.67
C HIS A 76 4.02 -15.27 10.73
N ILE A 77 3.62 -14.31 9.91
CA ILE A 77 2.19 -13.92 9.80
C ILE A 77 1.34 -15.08 9.24
N ALA A 78 1.86 -15.84 8.28
CA ALA A 78 1.20 -17.06 7.79
C ALA A 78 0.93 -18.08 8.91
N THR A 79 1.90 -18.31 9.77
CA THR A 79 1.71 -19.18 10.95
C THR A 79 0.65 -18.65 11.91
N LEU A 80 0.58 -17.34 12.10
CA LEU A 80 -0.43 -16.72 12.96
C LEU A 80 -1.83 -16.88 12.38
N ILE A 81 -1.98 -16.66 11.06
CA ILE A 81 -3.23 -16.88 10.33
C ILE A 81 -3.71 -18.33 10.51
N ASP A 82 -2.83 -19.31 10.29
CA ASP A 82 -3.17 -20.74 10.44
C ASP A 82 -3.59 -21.09 11.87
N LYS A 83 -2.91 -20.52 12.88
CA LYS A 83 -3.30 -20.71 14.28
C LYS A 83 -4.69 -20.18 14.60
N ILE A 84 -5.10 -19.09 13.96
CA ILE A 84 -6.44 -18.52 14.13
C ILE A 84 -7.47 -19.39 13.40
N ARG A 85 -7.22 -19.75 12.13
CA ARG A 85 -8.09 -20.64 11.36
C ARG A 85 -8.31 -22.01 12.01
N ALA A 86 -7.33 -22.50 12.77
CA ALA A 86 -7.46 -23.75 13.51
C ALA A 86 -8.35 -23.66 14.77
N ARG A 87 -8.72 -22.44 15.20
CA ARG A 87 -9.50 -22.20 16.43
C ARG A 87 -10.87 -21.61 16.17
N GLU A 88 -11.02 -20.89 15.06
CA GLU A 88 -12.22 -20.16 14.70
C GLU A 88 -12.92 -20.88 13.53
N ASP A 89 -14.23 -21.05 13.62
CA ASP A 89 -15.01 -21.84 12.66
C ASP A 89 -15.12 -21.14 11.29
N VAL A 90 -15.35 -19.80 11.28
CA VAL A 90 -15.56 -19.01 10.06
C VAL A 90 -14.56 -17.86 10.03
N VAL A 91 -13.55 -17.96 9.17
CA VAL A 91 -12.48 -16.99 9.06
C VAL A 91 -12.35 -16.53 7.61
N PHE A 92 -12.35 -15.22 7.38
CA PHE A 92 -11.98 -14.59 6.10
C PHE A 92 -10.70 -13.78 6.27
N LEU A 93 -9.91 -13.66 5.21
CA LEU A 93 -8.65 -12.92 5.19
C LEU A 93 -8.62 -11.94 4.03
N PHE A 94 -8.43 -10.66 4.33
CA PHE A 94 -8.44 -9.57 3.37
C PHE A 94 -7.14 -8.77 3.41
N ASP A 95 -6.85 -8.06 2.31
CA ASP A 95 -5.74 -7.10 2.23
C ASP A 95 -6.24 -5.76 1.70
N ALA A 96 -5.79 -4.67 2.33
CA ALA A 96 -6.21 -3.31 1.96
C ALA A 96 -5.19 -2.59 1.05
N GLY A 97 -4.34 -3.34 0.34
CA GLY A 97 -3.42 -2.82 -0.68
C GLY A 97 -2.01 -2.55 -0.20
N ASP A 98 -1.17 -2.13 -1.14
CA ASP A 98 0.26 -1.85 -0.98
C ASP A 98 1.09 -3.07 -0.59
N ILE A 99 0.97 -4.12 -1.38
CA ILE A 99 1.83 -5.31 -1.25
C ILE A 99 2.99 -5.32 -2.27
N PHE A 100 2.85 -4.58 -3.40
CA PHE A 100 3.63 -4.72 -4.61
C PHE A 100 4.78 -3.71 -4.72
N THR A 101 5.76 -3.78 -3.82
CA THR A 101 6.99 -2.96 -3.89
C THR A 101 8.24 -3.78 -3.57
N GLY A 102 9.42 -3.17 -3.60
CA GLY A 102 10.69 -3.81 -3.25
C GLY A 102 11.34 -4.62 -4.37
N VAL A 103 12.61 -4.98 -4.15
CA VAL A 103 13.49 -5.56 -5.19
C VAL A 103 13.04 -6.95 -5.64
N LEU A 104 12.60 -7.81 -4.72
CA LEU A 104 12.12 -9.15 -5.07
C LEU A 104 10.83 -9.08 -5.87
N SER A 105 9.90 -8.21 -5.48
CA SER A 105 8.66 -7.97 -6.22
C SER A 105 8.97 -7.50 -7.64
N LYS A 106 9.90 -6.56 -7.80
CA LYS A 106 10.33 -6.06 -9.11
C LYS A 106 10.99 -7.14 -9.97
N LYS A 107 11.97 -7.87 -9.43
CA LYS A 107 12.72 -8.90 -10.16
C LYS A 107 11.84 -10.06 -10.62
N THR A 108 10.72 -10.27 -9.93
CA THR A 108 9.77 -11.36 -10.20
C THR A 108 8.45 -10.86 -10.82
N GLU A 109 8.41 -9.61 -11.27
CA GLU A 109 7.20 -8.99 -11.84
C GLU A 109 5.97 -9.15 -10.92
N GLY A 110 6.15 -8.99 -9.60
CA GLY A 110 5.12 -9.13 -8.57
C GLY A 110 4.75 -10.56 -8.18
N MET A 111 5.43 -11.55 -8.73
CA MET A 111 5.05 -12.95 -8.44
C MET A 111 5.32 -13.36 -7.00
N VAL A 112 6.38 -12.84 -6.35
CA VAL A 112 6.69 -13.22 -4.97
C VAL A 112 5.57 -12.82 -4.00
N PRO A 113 5.19 -11.53 -3.87
CA PRO A 113 4.12 -11.15 -2.95
C PRO A 113 2.81 -11.90 -3.27
N MET A 114 2.46 -12.01 -4.54
CA MET A 114 1.21 -12.65 -4.96
C MET A 114 1.20 -14.15 -4.64
N GLU A 115 2.31 -14.86 -4.84
CA GLU A 115 2.38 -16.29 -4.49
C GLU A 115 2.33 -16.50 -2.96
N MET A 116 2.86 -15.58 -2.17
CA MET A 116 2.71 -15.62 -0.72
C MET A 116 1.24 -15.44 -0.33
N MET A 117 0.54 -14.46 -0.92
CA MET A 117 -0.91 -14.27 -0.67
C MET A 117 -1.73 -15.49 -1.09
N ILE A 118 -1.45 -16.08 -2.26
CA ILE A 118 -2.10 -17.33 -2.70
C ILE A 118 -1.87 -18.45 -1.69
N THR A 119 -0.65 -18.58 -1.18
CA THR A 119 -0.29 -19.64 -0.20
C THR A 119 -0.99 -19.44 1.13
N MET A 120 -1.25 -18.18 1.53
CA MET A 120 -1.99 -17.82 2.74
C MET A 120 -3.50 -17.82 2.56
N ASP A 121 -4.01 -18.11 1.35
CA ASP A 121 -5.45 -18.20 1.01
C ASP A 121 -6.21 -16.90 1.35
N TYR A 122 -5.79 -15.79 0.73
CA TYR A 122 -6.51 -14.53 0.81
C TYR A 122 -7.84 -14.61 0.04
N ASP A 123 -8.90 -14.05 0.63
CA ASP A 123 -10.25 -14.03 0.05
C ASP A 123 -10.46 -12.87 -0.94
N ALA A 124 -9.80 -11.73 -0.72
CA ALA A 124 -9.77 -10.57 -1.63
C ALA A 124 -8.70 -9.57 -1.21
N MET A 125 -8.28 -8.70 -2.15
CA MET A 125 -7.44 -7.53 -1.88
C MET A 125 -7.97 -6.28 -2.58
N ALA A 126 -7.72 -5.10 -1.99
CA ALA A 126 -7.84 -3.83 -2.68
C ALA A 126 -6.54 -3.46 -3.39
N ILE A 127 -6.62 -2.55 -4.35
CA ILE A 127 -5.46 -1.96 -5.02
C ILE A 127 -5.03 -0.72 -4.25
N GLY A 128 -3.74 -0.65 -3.88
CA GLY A 128 -3.10 0.53 -3.32
C GLY A 128 -2.21 1.26 -4.34
N ASN A 129 -1.45 2.25 -3.89
CA ASN A 129 -0.60 3.03 -4.78
C ASN A 129 0.67 2.28 -5.21
N HIS A 130 1.23 1.40 -4.38
CA HIS A 130 2.41 0.61 -4.72
C HIS A 130 2.14 -0.48 -5.76
N GLU A 131 0.88 -0.89 -5.99
CA GLU A 131 0.52 -1.72 -7.12
C GLU A 131 0.85 -1.06 -8.46
N PHE A 132 0.97 0.28 -8.50
CA PHE A 132 1.40 1.05 -9.68
C PHE A 132 2.88 1.44 -9.68
N GLU A 133 3.68 0.91 -8.74
CA GLU A 133 5.12 1.21 -8.61
C GLU A 133 5.90 1.01 -9.92
N TYR A 134 5.53 -0.01 -10.69
CA TYR A 134 6.18 -0.36 -11.96
C TYR A 134 5.31 -0.08 -13.19
N GLY A 135 4.30 0.78 -13.03
CA GLY A 135 3.34 1.16 -14.05
C GLY A 135 2.07 0.31 -14.05
N TRP A 136 0.96 0.94 -14.39
CA TRP A 136 -0.36 0.31 -14.40
C TRP A 136 -0.47 -0.88 -15.37
N GLU A 137 0.26 -0.84 -16.50
CA GLU A 137 0.30 -1.94 -17.47
C GLU A 137 1.00 -3.19 -16.91
N SER A 138 2.01 -2.99 -16.04
CA SER A 138 2.71 -4.07 -15.36
C SER A 138 1.78 -4.79 -14.39
N PHE A 139 1.12 -4.03 -13.53
CA PHE A 139 0.20 -4.62 -12.55
C PHE A 139 -1.06 -5.23 -13.21
N ALA A 140 -1.55 -4.67 -14.31
CA ALA A 140 -2.66 -5.27 -15.07
C ALA A 140 -2.41 -6.73 -15.44
N LYS A 141 -1.18 -7.07 -15.86
CA LYS A 141 -0.79 -8.45 -16.21
C LYS A 141 -0.74 -9.37 -14.98
N THR A 142 -0.35 -8.82 -13.84
CA THR A 142 -0.23 -9.60 -12.59
C THR A 142 -1.60 -9.86 -11.97
N LYS A 143 -2.44 -8.82 -11.81
CA LYS A 143 -3.76 -8.96 -11.18
C LYS A 143 -4.66 -9.97 -11.90
N ASP A 144 -4.58 -10.06 -13.23
CA ASP A 144 -5.41 -10.97 -14.03
C ASP A 144 -4.99 -12.45 -13.90
N ARG A 145 -3.86 -12.72 -13.23
CA ARG A 145 -3.34 -14.09 -12.98
C ARG A 145 -3.68 -14.61 -11.59
N LEU A 146 -4.20 -13.75 -10.72
CA LEU A 146 -4.50 -14.12 -9.33
C LEU A 146 -5.79 -14.96 -9.23
N PRO A 147 -5.81 -16.00 -8.39
CA PRO A 147 -6.98 -16.84 -8.17
C PRO A 147 -8.01 -16.20 -7.23
N PHE A 148 -7.67 -15.09 -6.57
CA PHE A 148 -8.57 -14.33 -5.71
C PHE A 148 -8.85 -12.95 -6.30
N PRO A 149 -9.99 -12.32 -5.96
CA PRO A 149 -10.38 -11.01 -6.49
C PRO A 149 -9.43 -9.89 -6.07
N VAL A 150 -8.99 -9.11 -7.08
CA VAL A 150 -8.29 -7.83 -6.91
C VAL A 150 -9.27 -6.72 -7.22
N LEU A 151 -9.57 -5.89 -6.22
CA LEU A 151 -10.70 -4.97 -6.23
C LEU A 151 -10.26 -3.51 -6.35
N GLY A 152 -10.95 -2.76 -7.22
CA GLY A 152 -10.70 -1.34 -7.43
C GLY A 152 -11.92 -0.68 -8.07
N ALA A 153 -13.00 -0.50 -7.30
CA ALA A 153 -14.32 -0.05 -7.78
C ALA A 153 -14.25 1.33 -8.47
N ASN A 154 -13.36 2.21 -8.03
CA ASN A 154 -13.23 3.57 -8.53
C ASN A 154 -12.04 3.77 -9.49
N LEU A 155 -11.42 2.68 -9.95
CA LEU A 155 -10.31 2.72 -10.89
C LEU A 155 -10.78 2.40 -12.31
N PHE A 156 -10.50 3.29 -13.26
CA PHE A 156 -10.95 3.17 -14.65
C PHE A 156 -9.79 3.45 -15.60
N TYR A 157 -9.82 2.80 -16.77
CA TYR A 157 -8.93 3.21 -17.87
C TYR A 157 -9.32 4.62 -18.34
N ALA A 158 -8.39 5.55 -18.29
CA ALA A 158 -8.65 6.97 -18.61
C ALA A 158 -9.14 7.18 -20.04
N GLU A 159 -8.67 6.39 -21.01
CA GLU A 159 -9.03 6.50 -22.42
C GLU A 159 -10.43 5.94 -22.71
N SER A 160 -10.74 4.75 -22.19
CA SER A 160 -11.98 4.04 -22.52
C SER A 160 -13.11 4.25 -21.51
N GLY A 161 -12.78 4.66 -20.29
CA GLY A 161 -13.72 4.74 -19.17
C GLY A 161 -14.20 3.37 -18.67
N LEU A 162 -13.62 2.28 -19.15
CA LEU A 162 -13.93 0.93 -18.66
C LEU A 162 -13.27 0.68 -17.30
N PRO A 163 -13.84 -0.18 -16.44
CA PRO A 163 -13.22 -0.55 -15.18
C PRO A 163 -11.82 -1.14 -15.36
N TYR A 164 -10.86 -0.70 -14.54
CA TYR A 164 -9.51 -1.24 -14.52
C TYR A 164 -9.43 -2.55 -13.74
N ALA A 165 -10.24 -2.67 -12.70
CA ALA A 165 -10.33 -3.85 -11.84
C ALA A 165 -11.79 -4.18 -11.53
N GLN A 166 -12.00 -5.34 -10.90
CA GLN A 166 -13.32 -5.73 -10.40
C GLN A 166 -13.76 -4.77 -9.28
N ALA A 167 -15.01 -4.34 -9.29
CA ALA A 167 -15.49 -3.37 -8.30
C ALA A 167 -15.72 -4.02 -6.93
N PHE A 168 -16.27 -5.23 -6.92
CA PHE A 168 -16.64 -5.98 -5.73
C PHE A 168 -16.61 -7.48 -5.97
N THR A 169 -16.65 -8.25 -4.89
CA THR A 169 -16.89 -9.69 -4.90
C THR A 169 -17.85 -10.09 -3.78
N ILE A 170 -18.41 -11.29 -3.84
CA ILE A 170 -19.10 -11.93 -2.73
C ILE A 170 -18.31 -13.18 -2.36
N VAL A 171 -17.85 -13.25 -1.13
CA VAL A 171 -17.22 -14.43 -0.56
C VAL A 171 -18.18 -15.12 0.40
N GLU A 172 -18.15 -16.47 0.42
CA GLU A 172 -19.04 -17.26 1.24
C GLU A 172 -18.29 -18.38 1.96
N ARG A 173 -18.52 -18.53 3.26
CA ARG A 173 -17.97 -19.62 4.08
C ARG A 173 -18.95 -19.98 5.17
N ASP A 174 -19.33 -21.26 5.28
CA ASP A 174 -20.28 -21.80 6.26
C ASP A 174 -21.62 -21.03 6.35
N GLY A 175 -22.09 -20.61 5.17
CA GLY A 175 -23.35 -19.88 5.02
C GLY A 175 -23.28 -18.41 5.49
N VAL A 176 -22.10 -17.88 5.82
CA VAL A 176 -21.86 -16.44 6.00
C VAL A 176 -21.42 -15.86 4.66
N ARG A 177 -22.14 -14.84 4.17
CA ARG A 177 -21.88 -14.17 2.90
C ARG A 177 -21.44 -12.73 3.13
N ILE A 178 -20.29 -12.38 2.59
CA ILE A 178 -19.71 -11.03 2.73
C ILE A 178 -19.56 -10.41 1.34
N GLY A 179 -20.15 -9.23 1.14
CA GLY A 179 -19.87 -8.37 0.00
C GLY A 179 -18.62 -7.55 0.28
N VAL A 180 -17.61 -7.72 -0.56
CA VAL A 180 -16.31 -7.02 -0.41
C VAL A 180 -16.15 -6.05 -1.57
N ILE A 181 -15.90 -4.76 -1.28
CA ILE A 181 -15.67 -3.70 -2.27
C ILE A 181 -14.25 -3.16 -2.04
N GLY A 182 -13.47 -2.95 -3.09
CA GLY A 182 -12.15 -2.31 -2.98
C GLY A 182 -12.16 -0.90 -3.56
N ILE A 183 -11.46 0.04 -2.91
CA ILE A 183 -11.26 1.40 -3.43
C ILE A 183 -9.83 1.89 -3.16
N MET A 184 -9.36 2.82 -4.00
CA MET A 184 -8.16 3.62 -3.77
C MET A 184 -8.53 5.09 -3.69
N GLY A 185 -7.98 5.83 -2.72
CA GLY A 185 -8.19 7.27 -2.59
C GLY A 185 -7.51 8.07 -3.70
N GLN A 186 -8.07 9.23 -4.00
CA GLN A 186 -7.43 10.16 -4.94
C GLN A 186 -6.13 10.74 -4.37
N ASP A 187 -6.04 10.84 -3.05
CA ASP A 187 -4.84 11.23 -2.29
C ASP A 187 -3.72 10.19 -2.42
N ALA A 188 -4.04 8.88 -2.31
CA ALA A 188 -3.07 7.81 -2.55
C ALA A 188 -2.49 7.87 -3.98
N GLY A 189 -3.29 8.27 -4.96
CA GLY A 189 -2.83 8.52 -6.33
C GLY A 189 -1.73 9.57 -6.43
N THR A 190 -1.63 10.50 -5.48
CA THR A 190 -0.55 11.52 -5.45
C THR A 190 0.80 10.97 -5.02
N ALA A 191 0.83 9.80 -4.39
CA ALA A 191 2.04 9.09 -3.99
C ALA A 191 2.63 8.19 -5.10
N ILE A 192 2.04 8.22 -6.30
CA ILE A 192 2.50 7.46 -7.46
C ILE A 192 3.26 8.38 -8.41
N ILE A 193 4.35 7.88 -9.01
CA ILE A 193 5.03 8.60 -10.09
C ILE A 193 4.00 8.87 -11.20
N PRO A 194 3.74 10.12 -11.59
CA PRO A 194 2.65 10.47 -12.51
C PRO A 194 2.67 9.72 -13.85
N SER A 195 3.85 9.36 -14.36
CA SER A 195 3.97 8.56 -15.58
C SER A 195 3.43 7.13 -15.40
N ASN A 196 3.51 6.56 -14.20
CA ASN A 196 3.13 5.18 -13.90
C ASN A 196 1.62 4.99 -13.80
N ILE A 197 0.87 6.07 -13.56
CA ILE A 197 -0.59 6.04 -13.41
C ILE A 197 -1.33 6.82 -14.50
N LYS A 198 -0.63 7.37 -15.47
CA LYS A 198 -1.20 8.25 -16.51
C LYS A 198 -2.39 7.65 -17.27
N GLY A 199 -2.47 6.33 -17.38
CA GLY A 199 -3.55 5.61 -18.05
C GLY A 199 -4.77 5.31 -17.18
N ILE A 200 -4.77 5.70 -15.90
CA ILE A 200 -5.80 5.39 -14.92
C ILE A 200 -6.49 6.68 -14.44
N ASP A 201 -7.81 6.62 -14.36
CA ASP A 201 -8.69 7.63 -13.78
C ASP A 201 -9.17 7.13 -12.42
N ILE A 202 -8.84 7.88 -11.34
CA ILE A 202 -9.26 7.57 -9.96
C ILE A 202 -10.45 8.47 -9.65
N ARG A 203 -11.65 7.89 -9.62
CA ARG A 203 -12.89 8.61 -9.35
C ARG A 203 -13.15 8.74 -7.86
N ASP A 204 -14.09 9.64 -7.51
CA ASP A 204 -14.52 9.79 -6.11
C ASP A 204 -15.01 8.47 -5.53
N PRO A 205 -14.42 8.00 -4.41
CA PRO A 205 -14.77 6.72 -3.81
C PRO A 205 -16.25 6.66 -3.37
N ALA A 206 -16.74 7.69 -2.68
CA ALA A 206 -18.08 7.69 -2.09
C ALA A 206 -19.17 7.68 -3.16
N GLU A 207 -19.01 8.46 -4.23
CA GLU A 207 -19.96 8.47 -5.36
C GLU A 207 -19.96 7.13 -6.10
N THR A 208 -18.77 6.53 -6.25
CA THR A 208 -18.60 5.30 -7.03
C THR A 208 -19.19 4.07 -6.33
N ILE A 209 -18.98 3.92 -5.00
CA ILE A 209 -19.38 2.68 -4.32
C ILE A 209 -20.85 2.65 -3.87
N ARG A 210 -21.52 3.78 -3.74
CA ARG A 210 -22.92 3.85 -3.29
C ARG A 210 -23.87 2.89 -4.04
N PRO A 211 -23.86 2.82 -5.38
CA PRO A 211 -24.72 1.87 -6.11
C PRO A 211 -24.40 0.40 -5.80
N TYR A 212 -23.12 0.08 -5.52
CA TYR A 212 -22.72 -1.28 -5.17
C TYR A 212 -23.19 -1.68 -3.78
N ILE A 213 -23.19 -0.76 -2.80
CA ILE A 213 -23.76 -0.99 -1.47
C ILE A 213 -25.24 -1.36 -1.58
N ASP A 214 -26.02 -0.56 -2.30
CA ASP A 214 -27.47 -0.79 -2.47
C ASP A 214 -27.75 -2.14 -3.16
N MET A 215 -26.93 -2.51 -4.14
CA MET A 215 -27.04 -3.76 -4.88
C MET A 215 -26.68 -4.98 -4.03
N LEU A 216 -25.62 -4.88 -3.22
CA LEU A 216 -25.11 -6.00 -2.41
C LEU A 216 -25.94 -6.26 -1.16
N LYS A 217 -26.44 -5.21 -0.53
CA LYS A 217 -27.15 -5.29 0.76
C LYS A 217 -28.22 -6.39 0.85
N PRO A 218 -29.09 -6.65 -0.17
CA PRO A 218 -30.07 -7.74 -0.11
C PRO A 218 -29.48 -9.14 -0.35
N GLN A 219 -28.20 -9.25 -0.71
CA GLN A 219 -27.56 -10.49 -1.15
C GLN A 219 -26.57 -11.05 -0.13
N VAL A 220 -26.12 -10.26 0.83
CA VAL A 220 -25.03 -10.59 1.76
C VAL A 220 -25.41 -10.30 3.21
N ASP A 221 -24.68 -10.88 4.13
CA ASP A 221 -24.85 -10.64 5.57
C ASP A 221 -24.12 -9.37 6.01
N LEU A 222 -22.92 -9.17 5.49
CA LEU A 222 -22.06 -8.04 5.84
C LEU A 222 -21.50 -7.40 4.56
N ILE A 223 -21.28 -6.10 4.61
CA ILE A 223 -20.55 -5.34 3.59
C ILE A 223 -19.25 -4.85 4.19
N VAL A 224 -18.14 -5.34 3.62
CA VAL A 224 -16.77 -4.93 3.94
C VAL A 224 -16.24 -4.05 2.81
N VAL A 225 -15.67 -2.90 3.14
CA VAL A 225 -14.96 -2.06 2.19
C VAL A 225 -13.47 -2.09 2.54
N LEU A 226 -12.65 -2.49 1.58
CA LEU A 226 -11.21 -2.40 1.66
C LEU A 226 -10.80 -1.09 1.05
N THR A 227 -10.19 -0.20 1.84
CA THR A 227 -9.82 1.14 1.40
C THR A 227 -8.31 1.32 1.39
N HIS A 228 -7.80 2.00 0.37
CA HIS A 228 -6.42 2.43 0.36
C HIS A 228 -6.36 3.94 0.14
N GLN A 229 -6.45 4.71 1.26
CA GLN A 229 -6.58 6.17 1.25
C GLN A 229 -6.16 6.78 2.58
N GLY A 230 -6.08 8.09 2.63
CA GLY A 230 -5.79 8.85 3.83
C GLY A 230 -4.46 9.58 3.77
N LYS A 231 -4.11 10.24 4.84
CA LYS A 231 -2.82 10.91 4.99
C LYS A 231 -1.84 9.93 5.65
N THR A 232 -0.68 9.76 5.04
CA THR A 232 0.37 8.92 5.62
C THR A 232 0.77 9.42 7.00
N ALA A 233 0.93 8.47 7.92
CA ALA A 233 1.52 8.70 9.24
C ALA A 233 3.00 8.25 9.25
N PRO A 234 3.78 8.62 10.27
CA PRO A 234 5.05 7.94 10.52
C PRO A 234 4.81 6.44 10.66
N MET A 235 5.62 5.64 9.98
CA MET A 235 5.57 4.18 10.17
C MET A 235 5.88 3.86 11.64
N GLN A 236 5.32 2.77 12.18
CA GLN A 236 5.58 2.35 13.56
C GLN A 236 7.08 2.23 13.88
N THR A 237 7.90 1.94 12.86
CA THR A 237 9.35 1.89 12.96
C THR A 237 10.02 3.23 13.21
N ASP A 238 9.33 4.35 13.03
CA ASP A 238 9.96 5.67 13.04
C ASP A 238 9.95 6.35 14.40
N ASP A 239 8.89 6.28 15.11
CA ASP A 239 8.81 6.68 16.53
C ASP A 239 7.37 6.71 17.05
N GLU A 240 7.08 5.98 18.11
CA GLU A 240 5.86 6.19 18.90
C GLU A 240 5.93 7.50 19.72
N ALA A 241 7.06 8.22 19.65
CA ALA A 241 7.31 9.41 20.45
C ALA A 241 6.53 10.65 20.00
N HIS A 242 5.91 10.63 18.81
CA HIS A 242 5.16 11.76 18.27
C HIS A 242 3.72 11.40 17.90
N PRO A 243 2.90 10.91 18.85
CA PRO A 243 1.51 10.50 18.57
C PRO A 243 0.63 11.67 18.08
N GLU A 244 1.00 12.91 18.39
CA GLU A 244 0.31 14.11 17.89
C GLU A 244 0.48 14.35 16.38
N ILE A 245 1.45 13.69 15.76
CA ILE A 245 1.71 13.77 14.32
C ILE A 245 1.02 12.61 13.59
N GLN A 246 0.60 11.57 14.32
CA GLN A 246 -0.16 10.47 13.74
C GLN A 246 -1.43 11.00 13.10
N ARG A 247 -1.62 10.63 11.86
CA ARG A 247 -2.80 11.01 11.09
C ARG A 247 -3.73 9.82 11.10
N GLY A 248 -4.89 10.04 11.62
CA GLY A 248 -5.81 8.95 11.85
C GLY A 248 -6.52 8.48 10.58
N ILE A 249 -7.69 7.91 10.80
CA ILE A 249 -8.57 7.32 9.80
C ILE A 249 -9.64 8.32 9.33
N GLU A 250 -9.31 9.59 9.20
CA GLU A 250 -10.28 10.65 8.89
C GLU A 250 -10.98 10.45 7.54
N SER A 251 -10.26 9.93 6.54
CA SER A 251 -10.83 9.65 5.21
C SER A 251 -11.87 8.53 5.29
N GLU A 252 -11.63 7.49 6.09
CA GLU A 252 -12.54 6.39 6.36
C GLU A 252 -13.77 6.85 7.14
N ILE A 253 -13.57 7.72 8.13
CA ILE A 253 -14.69 8.32 8.89
C ILE A 253 -15.59 9.13 7.94
N GLN A 254 -14.99 9.92 7.04
CA GLN A 254 -15.74 10.68 6.04
C GLN A 254 -16.48 9.77 5.08
N LEU A 255 -15.83 8.70 4.58
CA LEU A 255 -16.44 7.71 3.70
C LEU A 255 -17.62 7.01 4.37
N ALA A 256 -17.44 6.50 5.60
CA ALA A 256 -18.50 5.86 6.38
C ALA A 256 -19.69 6.79 6.61
N GLY A 257 -19.41 8.08 6.84
CA GLY A 257 -20.45 9.11 6.99
C GLY A 257 -21.17 9.46 5.69
N ALA A 258 -20.48 9.41 4.55
CA ALA A 258 -21.03 9.72 3.24
C ALA A 258 -21.82 8.55 2.63
N VAL A 259 -21.46 7.30 2.95
CA VAL A 259 -22.04 6.09 2.35
C VAL A 259 -22.58 5.16 3.46
N PRO A 260 -23.82 5.39 3.92
CA PRO A 260 -24.46 4.48 4.87
C PRO A 260 -24.65 3.07 4.31
N GLY A 261 -24.55 2.06 5.17
CA GLY A 261 -24.74 0.65 4.80
C GLY A 261 -23.45 -0.15 4.69
N ILE A 262 -22.29 0.47 4.91
CA ILE A 262 -21.03 -0.21 5.12
C ILE A 262 -20.99 -0.71 6.57
N ASP A 263 -20.71 -2.02 6.76
CA ASP A 263 -20.60 -2.61 8.10
C ASP A 263 -19.18 -2.48 8.65
N VAL A 264 -18.17 -2.74 7.80
CA VAL A 264 -16.75 -2.72 8.17
C VAL A 264 -15.93 -2.01 7.09
N ILE A 265 -14.95 -1.22 7.51
CA ILE A 265 -13.87 -0.70 6.65
C ILE A 265 -12.55 -1.22 7.20
N PHE A 266 -11.78 -1.92 6.35
CA PHE A 266 -10.37 -2.16 6.58
C PHE A 266 -9.57 -1.23 5.66
N SER A 267 -8.64 -0.49 6.24
CA SER A 267 -7.92 0.60 5.56
C SER A 267 -6.42 0.34 5.46
N GLY A 268 -5.78 1.01 4.50
CA GLY A 268 -4.34 1.09 4.29
C GLY A 268 -3.89 2.52 3.97
N HIS A 269 -2.67 2.67 3.47
CA HIS A 269 -2.01 3.90 3.04
C HIS A 269 -1.54 4.83 4.17
N ALA A 270 -2.31 4.96 5.23
CA ALA A 270 -2.01 5.92 6.30
C ALA A 270 -1.03 5.37 7.35
N ASP A 271 -0.75 4.07 7.38
CA ASP A 271 0.10 3.39 8.38
C ASP A 271 -0.30 3.67 9.84
N SER A 272 -1.58 4.01 10.04
CA SER A 272 -2.14 4.45 11.32
C SER A 272 -2.95 3.33 11.98
N GLY A 273 -2.27 2.48 12.73
CA GLY A 273 -2.90 1.34 13.40
C GLY A 273 -3.99 1.74 14.40
N THR A 274 -5.13 1.07 14.32
CA THR A 274 -6.23 1.20 15.27
C THR A 274 -6.20 0.00 16.21
N GLU A 275 -5.77 0.17 17.45
CA GLU A 275 -5.67 -0.92 18.44
C GLU A 275 -7.04 -1.55 18.77
N SER A 276 -8.13 -0.81 18.54
CA SER A 276 -9.50 -1.26 18.65
C SER A 276 -10.36 -0.61 17.55
N PRO A 277 -11.50 -1.25 17.16
CA PRO A 277 -12.36 -0.68 16.12
C PRO A 277 -12.87 0.71 16.49
N TYR A 278 -12.68 1.67 15.58
CA TYR A 278 -13.42 2.92 15.65
C TYR A 278 -14.85 2.67 15.17
N VAL A 279 -15.83 3.06 15.97
CA VAL A 279 -17.26 2.93 15.63
C VAL A 279 -17.78 4.28 15.14
N HIS A 280 -18.14 4.37 13.87
CA HIS A 280 -18.69 5.62 13.33
C HIS A 280 -20.01 5.98 14.00
N PRO A 281 -20.14 7.20 14.62
CA PRO A 281 -21.24 7.51 15.54
C PRO A 281 -22.65 7.55 14.90
N ARG A 282 -22.75 7.78 13.59
CA ARG A 282 -24.02 7.84 12.88
C ARG A 282 -24.39 6.56 12.15
N THR A 283 -23.40 5.88 11.58
CA THR A 283 -23.65 4.71 10.72
C THR A 283 -23.42 3.38 11.42
N GLY A 284 -22.65 3.38 12.51
CA GLY A 284 -22.24 2.16 13.20
C GLY A 284 -21.12 1.39 12.48
N THR A 285 -20.62 1.91 11.37
CA THR A 285 -19.50 1.30 10.62
C THR A 285 -18.28 1.13 11.51
N LEU A 286 -17.70 -0.07 11.51
CA LEU A 286 -16.46 -0.39 12.22
C LEU A 286 -15.27 -0.10 11.30
N ILE A 287 -14.27 0.64 11.77
CA ILE A 287 -13.10 1.02 10.97
C ILE A 287 -11.85 0.53 11.67
N MET A 288 -10.97 -0.17 10.94
CA MET A 288 -9.68 -0.65 11.43
C MET A 288 -8.59 -0.53 10.37
N GLN A 289 -7.35 -0.32 10.84
CA GLN A 289 -6.14 -0.31 10.04
C GLN A 289 -4.99 -0.91 10.85
N THR A 290 -4.00 -1.58 10.21
CA THR A 290 -2.75 -1.97 10.87
C THR A 290 -1.68 -0.91 10.67
N TYR A 291 -0.52 -1.08 11.33
CA TYR A 291 0.66 -0.20 11.15
C TYR A 291 1.50 -0.52 9.90
N GLY A 292 1.03 -1.46 9.06
CA GLY A 292 1.76 -1.87 7.87
C GLY A 292 2.94 -2.82 8.14
N GLN A 293 3.69 -3.10 7.09
CA GLN A 293 4.90 -3.95 7.04
C GLN A 293 4.76 -5.35 7.67
N GLY A 294 3.53 -5.86 7.75
CA GLY A 294 3.25 -7.17 8.37
C GLY A 294 3.61 -7.26 9.86
N THR A 295 3.85 -6.12 10.54
CA THR A 295 4.19 -6.09 11.98
C THR A 295 3.03 -6.47 12.88
N ARG A 296 1.80 -6.33 12.38
CA ARG A 296 0.55 -6.71 13.03
C ARG A 296 -0.36 -7.47 12.06
N LEU A 297 -1.11 -8.40 12.58
CA LEU A 297 -2.28 -8.98 11.92
C LEU A 297 -3.55 -8.37 12.54
N GLY A 298 -4.36 -7.70 11.73
CA GLY A 298 -5.65 -7.23 12.19
C GLY A 298 -6.65 -8.38 12.33
N SER A 299 -7.41 -8.39 13.42
CA SER A 299 -8.43 -9.40 13.69
C SER A 299 -9.69 -8.74 14.24
N LEU A 300 -10.83 -8.99 13.61
CA LEU A 300 -12.14 -8.49 14.01
C LEU A 300 -13.12 -9.65 14.13
N LEU A 301 -13.48 -10.02 15.35
CA LEU A 301 -14.52 -10.99 15.64
C LEU A 301 -15.87 -10.25 15.69
N LEU A 302 -16.82 -10.70 14.88
CA LEU A 302 -18.18 -10.18 14.83
C LEU A 302 -19.19 -11.25 15.22
N ARG A 303 -20.17 -10.86 16.05
CA ARG A 303 -21.44 -11.58 16.20
C ARG A 303 -22.56 -10.75 15.61
N PHE A 304 -23.40 -11.38 14.84
CA PHE A 304 -24.54 -10.72 14.22
C PHE A 304 -25.78 -11.62 14.23
N GLU A 305 -26.92 -10.98 14.27
CA GLU A 305 -28.22 -11.61 14.09
C GLU A 305 -28.67 -11.45 12.64
N ARG A 306 -29.10 -12.54 12.06
CA ARG A 306 -29.72 -12.62 10.74
C ARG A 306 -31.24 -12.87 10.93
N ALA A 307 -32.07 -11.97 10.43
CA ALA A 307 -33.51 -12.06 10.51
C ALA A 307 -34.14 -11.91 9.12
N PRO A 308 -35.40 -12.40 8.93
CA PRO A 308 -36.18 -12.09 7.73
C PRO A 308 -36.30 -10.57 7.56
N GLY A 309 -35.98 -10.04 6.40
CA GLY A 309 -36.17 -8.63 6.06
C GLY A 309 -37.25 -8.40 5.02
N PRO A 310 -37.65 -7.15 4.77
CA PRO A 310 -38.62 -6.80 3.74
C PRO A 310 -38.19 -7.22 2.33
N VAL A 311 -36.90 -7.22 2.09
CA VAL A 311 -36.22 -7.72 0.87
C VAL A 311 -35.00 -8.52 1.31
N GLY A 312 -35.05 -9.86 1.18
CA GLY A 312 -33.94 -10.72 1.56
C GLY A 312 -33.76 -10.84 3.08
N THR A 313 -32.54 -10.72 3.54
CA THR A 313 -32.13 -10.87 4.94
C THR A 313 -31.77 -9.52 5.53
N SER A 314 -32.14 -9.27 6.77
CA SER A 314 -31.64 -8.11 7.56
C SER A 314 -30.63 -8.60 8.58
N THR A 315 -29.45 -8.00 8.57
CA THR A 315 -28.37 -8.32 9.50
C THR A 315 -28.17 -7.18 10.49
N LYS A 316 -27.88 -7.54 11.73
CA LYS A 316 -27.54 -6.60 12.80
C LYS A 316 -26.35 -7.12 13.58
N ILE A 317 -25.24 -6.39 13.57
CA ILE A 317 -24.09 -6.66 14.43
C ILE A 317 -24.52 -6.44 15.88
N THR A 318 -24.37 -7.46 16.72
CA THR A 318 -24.75 -7.45 18.14
C THR A 318 -23.56 -7.28 19.07
N SER A 319 -22.38 -7.75 18.63
CA SER A 319 -21.12 -7.47 19.31
C SER A 319 -19.94 -7.54 18.35
N HIS A 320 -18.88 -6.84 18.69
CA HIS A 320 -17.62 -6.88 17.98
C HIS A 320 -16.46 -6.88 18.97
N ASN A 321 -15.35 -7.52 18.58
CA ASN A 321 -14.08 -7.46 19.28
C ASN A 321 -12.95 -7.41 18.25
N GLY A 322 -12.29 -6.27 18.13
CA GLY A 322 -11.18 -6.06 17.19
C GLY A 322 -9.89 -5.76 17.92
N GLN A 323 -8.78 -6.24 17.37
CA GLN A 323 -7.44 -6.04 17.89
C GLN A 323 -6.38 -6.12 16.80
N LEU A 324 -5.22 -5.53 17.04
CA LEU A 324 -4.02 -5.70 16.24
C LEU A 324 -3.09 -6.69 16.95
N ILE A 325 -2.95 -7.89 16.40
CA ILE A 325 -2.13 -8.95 16.99
C ILE A 325 -0.69 -8.77 16.55
N PRO A 326 0.27 -8.54 17.45
CA PRO A 326 1.68 -8.39 17.09
C PRO A 326 2.24 -9.70 16.53
N VAL A 327 2.95 -9.60 15.41
CA VAL A 327 3.66 -10.72 14.79
C VAL A 327 5.08 -10.76 15.36
N VAL A 328 5.23 -11.30 16.58
CA VAL A 328 6.53 -11.42 17.27
C VAL A 328 7.29 -12.59 16.66
N SER A 329 8.23 -12.32 15.79
CA SER A 329 8.90 -13.34 14.97
C SER A 329 9.70 -14.35 15.79
N ASN A 330 10.26 -13.92 16.92
CA ASN A 330 11.02 -14.80 17.80
C ASN A 330 10.14 -15.79 18.58
N GLU A 331 8.83 -15.53 18.67
CA GLU A 331 7.85 -16.37 19.37
C GLU A 331 7.01 -17.24 18.44
N LEU A 332 7.04 -16.94 17.15
CA LEU A 332 6.31 -17.63 16.11
C LEU A 332 7.28 -18.42 15.23
N ALA A 333 7.07 -19.72 15.05
CA ALA A 333 7.80 -20.46 14.05
C ALA A 333 7.42 -19.96 12.65
N ALA A 334 8.38 -19.88 11.73
CA ALA A 334 8.10 -19.59 10.34
C ALA A 334 7.23 -20.69 9.70
N HIS A 335 6.22 -20.32 8.93
CA HIS A 335 5.38 -21.27 8.19
C HIS A 335 6.23 -21.98 7.12
N PRO A 336 6.34 -23.34 7.15
CA PRO A 336 7.35 -24.06 6.38
C PRO A 336 7.22 -23.85 4.87
N VAL A 337 6.00 -23.88 4.34
CA VAL A 337 5.77 -23.72 2.88
C VAL A 337 6.08 -22.29 2.42
N VAL A 338 5.68 -21.27 3.19
CA VAL A 338 5.94 -19.85 2.85
C VAL A 338 7.43 -19.56 2.93
N ALA A 339 8.11 -20.06 3.99
CA ALA A 339 9.55 -19.88 4.16
C ALA A 339 10.35 -20.59 3.04
N GLU A 340 9.97 -21.81 2.66
CA GLU A 340 10.60 -22.55 1.56
C GLU A 340 10.47 -21.79 0.23
N LYS A 341 9.25 -21.34 -0.10
CA LYS A 341 9.00 -20.57 -1.33
C LYS A 341 9.80 -19.27 -1.36
N LEU A 342 9.79 -18.50 -0.26
CA LEU A 342 10.55 -17.27 -0.17
C LEU A 342 12.05 -17.51 -0.33
N ALA A 343 12.59 -18.56 0.32
CA ALA A 343 13.99 -18.94 0.19
C ALA A 343 14.34 -19.34 -1.26
N ALA A 344 13.44 -20.06 -1.93
CA ALA A 344 13.63 -20.45 -3.34
C ALA A 344 13.66 -19.22 -4.28
N TYR A 345 12.84 -18.20 -4.01
CA TYR A 345 12.91 -16.94 -4.76
C TYR A 345 14.19 -16.16 -4.49
N LYS A 346 14.59 -16.03 -3.23
CA LYS A 346 15.85 -15.37 -2.85
C LYS A 346 17.07 -16.05 -3.45
N ALA A 347 17.08 -17.36 -3.51
CA ALA A 347 18.16 -18.14 -4.11
C ALA A 347 18.36 -17.91 -5.63
N GLN A 348 17.36 -17.36 -6.32
CA GLN A 348 17.49 -16.98 -7.74
C GLN A 348 18.30 -15.70 -7.94
N PHE A 349 18.49 -14.91 -6.88
CA PHE A 349 19.17 -13.60 -6.89
C PHE A 349 20.27 -13.53 -5.81
N PRO A 350 21.31 -14.39 -5.89
CA PRO A 350 22.36 -14.46 -4.88
C PRO A 350 23.12 -13.13 -4.73
N GLU A 351 23.16 -12.32 -5.80
CA GLU A 351 23.78 -10.99 -5.77
C GLU A 351 23.15 -10.04 -4.73
N LEU A 352 21.89 -10.26 -4.36
CA LEU A 352 21.20 -9.44 -3.35
C LEU A 352 21.76 -9.64 -1.94
N GLN A 353 22.41 -10.78 -1.67
CA GLN A 353 23.03 -11.12 -0.39
C GLN A 353 24.52 -10.73 -0.34
N GLU A 354 25.06 -10.19 -1.46
CA GLU A 354 26.44 -9.75 -1.51
C GLU A 354 26.64 -8.52 -0.62
N THR A 355 27.61 -8.56 0.30
CA THR A 355 27.99 -7.40 1.13
C THR A 355 28.46 -6.24 0.26
N LEU A 356 27.73 -5.13 0.31
CA LEU A 356 28.01 -3.94 -0.48
C LEU A 356 28.99 -2.99 0.20
N CYS A 357 28.81 -2.78 1.51
CA CYS A 357 29.66 -1.93 2.33
C CYS A 357 29.59 -2.37 3.80
N PHE A 358 30.39 -1.72 4.65
CA PHE A 358 30.37 -1.87 6.09
C PHE A 358 29.89 -0.56 6.73
N ALA A 359 28.86 -0.59 7.55
CA ALA A 359 28.41 0.55 8.33
C ALA A 359 28.98 0.48 9.76
N GLU A 360 29.65 1.54 10.19
CA GLU A 360 30.27 1.60 11.53
C GLU A 360 29.23 1.53 12.65
N GLU A 361 28.05 2.13 12.40
CA GLU A 361 26.88 2.13 13.28
C GLU A 361 25.63 1.96 12.43
N ARG A 362 24.49 1.63 13.05
CA ARG A 362 23.19 1.65 12.37
C ARG A 362 22.88 3.05 11.85
N ILE A 363 22.58 3.18 10.57
CA ILE A 363 22.21 4.44 9.92
C ILE A 363 20.70 4.50 9.87
N SER A 364 20.11 5.26 10.81
CA SER A 364 18.67 5.28 11.04
C SER A 364 17.95 6.32 10.17
N ARG A 365 16.74 5.95 9.74
CA ARG A 365 15.78 6.88 9.14
C ARG A 365 14.91 7.56 10.22
N ARG A 366 14.32 8.70 9.88
CA ARG A 366 13.28 9.39 10.65
C ARG A 366 12.31 10.03 9.67
N TYR A 367 11.03 10.01 10.01
CA TYR A 367 10.00 10.52 9.10
C TYR A 367 9.79 12.04 9.24
N ASN A 368 9.66 12.52 10.47
CA ASN A 368 9.29 13.91 10.77
C ASN A 368 10.41 14.79 11.34
N GLU A 369 11.63 14.30 11.29
CA GLU A 369 12.80 15.02 11.77
C GLU A 369 14.05 14.68 10.93
N GLU A 370 15.17 15.35 11.21
CA GLU A 370 16.45 15.07 10.57
C GLU A 370 16.95 13.66 10.90
N SER A 371 17.30 12.87 9.89
CA SER A 371 17.77 11.51 10.05
C SER A 371 19.17 11.26 9.48
N ASP A 372 19.89 10.27 10.02
CA ASP A 372 21.19 9.88 9.52
C ASP A 372 21.11 9.35 8.08
N LEU A 373 20.15 8.46 7.81
CA LEU A 373 19.94 7.91 6.48
C LEU A 373 19.52 8.98 5.47
N GLY A 374 18.63 9.88 5.87
CA GLY A 374 18.19 10.99 5.04
C GLY A 374 19.33 11.94 4.69
N ASN A 375 20.18 12.28 5.66
CA ASN A 375 21.37 13.08 5.44
C ASN A 375 22.35 12.39 4.48
N LEU A 376 22.60 11.08 4.66
CA LEU A 376 23.47 10.29 3.79
C LEU A 376 22.94 10.30 2.34
N TYR A 377 21.67 10.03 2.14
CA TYR A 377 21.07 9.96 0.81
C TYR A 377 20.96 11.32 0.13
N ALA A 378 20.66 12.37 0.90
CA ALA A 378 20.73 13.75 0.41
C ALA A 378 22.15 14.16 0.00
N ASP A 379 23.20 13.71 0.72
CA ASP A 379 24.60 13.94 0.35
C ASP A 379 24.96 13.20 -0.95
N ILE A 380 24.54 11.93 -1.07
CA ILE A 380 24.81 11.11 -2.26
C ILE A 380 24.14 11.72 -3.50
N ILE A 381 22.85 12.07 -3.44
CA ILE A 381 22.15 12.63 -4.61
C ILE A 381 22.72 14.00 -5.00
N ARG A 382 23.14 14.81 -4.01
CA ARG A 382 23.79 16.09 -4.26
C ARG A 382 25.15 15.91 -4.95
N ALA A 383 25.95 14.96 -4.48
CA ALA A 383 27.26 14.67 -5.04
C ALA A 383 27.16 14.12 -6.47
N GLU A 384 26.23 13.19 -6.72
CA GLU A 384 25.99 12.62 -8.04
C GLU A 384 25.69 13.69 -9.09
N ALA A 385 24.82 14.62 -8.76
CA ALA A 385 24.43 15.71 -9.65
C ALA A 385 25.43 16.88 -9.67
N SER A 386 26.49 16.86 -8.85
CA SER A 386 27.35 18.03 -8.59
C SER A 386 26.52 19.29 -8.27
N ALA A 387 25.43 19.12 -7.53
CA ALA A 387 24.48 20.18 -7.21
C ALA A 387 24.92 20.99 -5.97
N GLU A 388 24.38 22.22 -5.82
CA GLU A 388 24.57 23.02 -4.61
C GLU A 388 23.71 22.48 -3.46
N ILE A 389 22.55 21.91 -3.78
CA ILE A 389 21.54 21.44 -2.83
C ILE A 389 21.06 20.04 -3.23
N GLY A 390 21.03 19.13 -2.27
CA GLY A 390 20.39 17.80 -2.39
C GLY A 390 19.16 17.74 -1.48
N LEU A 391 18.04 17.24 -2.01
CA LEU A 391 16.77 17.12 -1.28
C LEU A 391 16.24 15.69 -1.42
N MET A 392 15.92 15.05 -0.28
CA MET A 392 15.44 13.66 -0.23
C MET A 392 14.16 13.57 0.61
N PRO A 393 13.05 13.03 0.08
CA PRO A 393 11.85 12.84 0.88
C PRO A 393 12.06 11.74 1.93
N SER A 394 11.71 12.01 3.18
CA SER A 394 11.81 11.00 4.25
C SER A 394 10.87 9.82 4.03
N GLY A 395 9.72 10.03 3.39
CA GLY A 395 8.78 8.97 3.03
C GLY A 395 9.35 7.92 2.07
N ALA A 396 10.41 8.26 1.31
CA ALA A 396 11.08 7.31 0.44
C ALA A 396 12.13 6.43 1.17
N LEU A 397 12.39 6.68 2.45
CA LEU A 397 13.33 5.91 3.26
C LEU A 397 12.55 4.81 3.99
N ARG A 398 12.64 3.55 3.52
CA ARG A 398 11.75 2.47 3.97
C ARG A 398 12.36 1.54 5.02
N ALA A 399 13.69 1.45 5.10
CA ALA A 399 14.39 0.66 6.11
C ALA A 399 15.68 1.36 6.56
N ASP A 400 16.13 1.07 7.78
CA ASP A 400 17.45 1.48 8.26
C ASP A 400 18.54 0.64 7.58
N LEU A 401 19.78 1.16 7.52
CA LEU A 401 20.94 0.31 7.23
C LEU A 401 21.48 -0.26 8.54
N PRO A 402 21.68 -1.58 8.65
CA PRO A 402 22.19 -2.21 9.86
C PRO A 402 23.63 -1.81 10.14
N ALA A 403 24.08 -1.92 11.39
CA ALA A 403 25.50 -1.86 11.73
C ALA A 403 26.20 -3.15 11.27
N GLY A 404 27.45 -3.03 10.83
CA GLY A 404 28.22 -4.17 10.32
C GLY A 404 28.13 -4.29 8.79
N ASP A 405 28.16 -5.52 8.31
CA ASP A 405 28.04 -5.83 6.88
C ASP A 405 26.64 -5.46 6.38
N VAL A 406 26.59 -4.63 5.33
CA VAL A 406 25.37 -4.17 4.69
C VAL A 406 25.24 -4.88 3.34
N PRO A 407 24.35 -5.87 3.17
CA PRO A 407 24.13 -6.52 1.90
C PRO A 407 23.38 -5.59 0.92
N LEU A 408 23.47 -5.91 -0.37
CA LEU A 408 22.81 -5.13 -1.42
C LEU A 408 21.30 -5.03 -1.21
N ILE A 409 20.67 -6.10 -0.70
CA ILE A 409 19.22 -6.11 -0.44
C ILE A 409 18.82 -5.02 0.56
N ASP A 410 19.56 -4.84 1.65
CA ASP A 410 19.24 -3.83 2.67
C ASP A 410 19.34 -2.41 2.11
N VAL A 411 20.31 -2.17 1.21
CA VAL A 411 20.41 -0.87 0.52
C VAL A 411 19.22 -0.62 -0.40
N ILE A 412 18.78 -1.66 -1.12
CA ILE A 412 17.62 -1.53 -2.00
C ILE A 412 16.32 -1.39 -1.18
N ASP A 413 16.16 -2.17 -0.11
CA ASP A 413 14.97 -2.10 0.74
C ASP A 413 14.90 -0.78 1.53
N SER A 414 16.04 -0.14 1.78
CA SER A 414 16.08 1.21 2.36
C SER A 414 15.56 2.30 1.40
N PHE A 415 15.65 2.07 0.08
CA PHE A 415 15.06 2.91 -0.98
C PHE A 415 14.57 2.02 -2.13
N PRO A 416 13.39 1.38 -2.00
CA PRO A 416 12.94 0.33 -2.92
C PRO A 416 12.38 0.85 -4.25
N PHE A 417 12.45 2.16 -4.49
CA PHE A 417 11.83 2.82 -5.63
C PHE A 417 12.67 2.82 -6.90
N THR A 418 12.00 3.04 -8.02
CA THR A 418 12.64 3.10 -9.35
C THR A 418 12.97 4.53 -9.79
N ASP A 419 12.84 5.48 -8.88
CA ASP A 419 13.06 6.88 -9.13
C ASP A 419 14.44 7.18 -9.72
N ARG A 420 14.45 8.14 -10.65
CA ARG A 420 15.68 8.68 -11.24
C ARG A 420 16.17 9.91 -10.49
N VAL A 421 17.44 10.21 -10.64
CA VAL A 421 17.99 11.48 -10.20
C VAL A 421 17.48 12.60 -11.08
N ALA A 422 16.82 13.57 -10.49
CA ALA A 422 16.31 14.77 -11.16
C ALA A 422 17.17 15.99 -10.79
N GLN A 423 17.43 16.85 -11.75
CA GLN A 423 18.20 18.08 -11.58
C GLN A 423 17.38 19.29 -12.01
N LEU A 424 17.26 20.28 -11.12
CA LEU A 424 16.44 21.47 -11.30
C LEU A 424 17.26 22.74 -11.04
N GLU A 425 16.99 23.77 -11.83
CA GLU A 425 17.37 25.14 -11.48
C GLU A 425 16.18 25.79 -10.77
N MET A 426 16.35 26.17 -9.52
CA MET A 426 15.29 26.75 -8.68
C MET A 426 15.74 28.09 -8.10
N THR A 427 14.81 29.04 -7.98
CA THR A 427 15.06 30.29 -7.25
C THR A 427 15.03 30.04 -5.74
N GLY A 428 15.66 30.93 -4.95
CA GLY A 428 15.58 30.82 -3.51
C GLY A 428 14.14 30.89 -2.97
N SER A 429 13.26 31.66 -3.64
CA SER A 429 11.83 31.71 -3.28
C SER A 429 11.14 30.35 -3.49
N GLN A 430 11.44 29.64 -4.59
CA GLN A 430 10.91 28.30 -4.83
C GLN A 430 11.43 27.27 -3.81
N ILE A 431 12.70 27.36 -3.44
CA ILE A 431 13.29 26.52 -2.38
C ILE A 431 12.59 26.76 -1.03
N LEU A 432 12.32 28.03 -0.68
CA LEU A 432 11.55 28.37 0.54
C LEU A 432 10.14 27.76 0.50
N ALA A 433 9.46 27.80 -0.65
CA ALA A 433 8.15 27.18 -0.81
C ALA A 433 8.18 25.66 -0.62
N VAL A 434 9.19 24.99 -1.17
CA VAL A 434 9.41 23.54 -0.95
C VAL A 434 9.65 23.22 0.53
N LEU A 435 10.47 24.02 1.22
CA LEU A 435 10.75 23.83 2.64
C LEU A 435 9.51 24.09 3.50
N GLU A 436 8.68 25.07 3.16
CA GLU A 436 7.40 25.31 3.86
C GLU A 436 6.44 24.12 3.66
N GLN A 437 6.37 23.55 2.45
CA GLN A 437 5.58 22.32 2.20
C GLN A 437 6.08 21.15 3.04
N SER A 438 7.41 20.97 3.14
CA SER A 438 8.02 19.95 4.02
C SER A 438 7.57 20.08 5.46
N LEU A 439 7.50 21.30 5.98
CA LEU A 439 7.12 21.57 7.36
C LEU A 439 5.62 21.44 7.65
N THR A 440 4.79 21.07 6.68
CA THR A 440 3.43 20.58 6.93
C THR A 440 3.45 19.19 7.56
N LEU A 441 4.52 18.44 7.36
CA LEU A 441 4.72 17.05 7.75
C LEU A 441 3.66 16.10 7.14
N GLU A 442 2.99 16.52 6.06
CA GLU A 442 1.95 15.69 5.42
C GLU A 442 2.50 14.47 4.71
N ARG A 443 3.75 14.53 4.29
CA ARG A 443 4.50 13.43 3.66
C ARG A 443 5.90 13.31 4.25
N GLY A 444 6.01 13.56 5.57
CA GLY A 444 7.27 13.59 6.28
C GLY A 444 8.11 14.83 6.02
N MET A 445 9.21 14.94 6.74
CA MET A 445 10.15 16.07 6.64
C MET A 445 11.21 15.82 5.57
N LEU A 446 11.37 16.76 4.65
CA LEU A 446 12.40 16.67 3.60
C LEU A 446 13.80 16.72 4.21
N GLN A 447 14.63 15.76 3.86
CA GLN A 447 16.03 15.67 4.28
C GLN A 447 16.90 16.48 3.33
N VAL A 448 17.93 17.15 3.85
CA VAL A 448 18.64 18.18 3.08
C VAL A 448 20.16 17.99 3.09
N SER A 449 20.78 18.35 1.98
CA SER A 449 22.24 18.48 1.85
C SER A 449 22.58 19.83 1.22
N GLY A 450 23.70 20.44 1.65
CA GLY A 450 24.08 21.79 1.23
C GLY A 450 23.25 22.91 1.86
N LEU A 451 22.26 22.58 2.69
CA LEU A 451 21.39 23.53 3.41
C LEU A 451 21.58 23.47 4.93
N LYS A 452 21.37 24.61 5.58
CA LYS A 452 21.03 24.71 7.00
C LYS A 452 19.74 25.49 7.14
N VAL A 453 18.72 24.86 7.73
CA VAL A 453 17.37 25.41 7.88
C VAL A 453 17.04 25.55 9.36
N LYS A 454 16.61 26.74 9.78
CA LYS A 454 16.00 26.95 11.09
C LYS A 454 14.51 27.12 10.88
N TYR A 455 13.71 26.41 11.65
CA TYR A 455 12.27 26.40 11.49
C TYR A 455 11.55 26.38 12.85
N THR A 456 10.25 26.63 12.82
CA THR A 456 9.32 26.42 13.95
C THR A 456 7.99 25.89 13.42
N LEU A 457 7.44 24.85 14.03
CA LEU A 457 6.15 24.28 13.68
C LEU A 457 4.97 25.03 14.31
N SER A 458 5.23 25.79 15.37
CA SER A 458 4.21 26.59 16.08
C SER A 458 3.62 27.74 15.26
N LYS A 459 4.27 28.14 14.15
CA LYS A 459 3.77 29.17 13.24
C LYS A 459 2.86 28.60 12.15
N PRO A 460 1.98 29.46 11.57
CA PRO A 460 1.17 29.05 10.44
C PRO A 460 2.02 28.71 9.21
N PHE A 461 1.45 27.90 8.33
CA PHE A 461 2.06 27.59 7.02
C PHE A 461 2.43 28.88 6.25
N GLY A 462 3.61 28.89 5.65
CA GLY A 462 4.20 30.05 4.98
C GLY A 462 5.09 30.92 5.88
N GLU A 463 5.11 30.67 7.19
CA GLU A 463 5.92 31.39 8.16
C GLU A 463 6.78 30.46 9.04
N ARG A 464 6.83 29.16 8.73
CA ARG A 464 7.55 28.15 9.52
C ARG A 464 9.04 28.19 9.31
N VAL A 465 9.50 28.48 8.10
CA VAL A 465 10.93 28.64 7.78
C VAL A 465 11.44 29.96 8.31
N GLN A 466 12.35 29.95 9.28
CA GLN A 466 12.89 31.15 9.93
C GLN A 466 14.19 31.66 9.27
N SER A 467 15.05 30.75 8.86
CA SER A 467 16.26 31.10 8.10
C SER A 467 16.80 29.90 7.31
N VAL A 468 17.37 30.19 6.15
CA VAL A 468 18.05 29.20 5.31
C VAL A 468 19.42 29.71 4.90
N ALA A 469 20.42 28.84 4.99
CA ALA A 469 21.74 29.07 4.43
C ALA A 469 22.13 27.96 3.47
N VAL A 470 22.67 28.31 2.32
CA VAL A 470 23.22 27.41 1.30
C VAL A 470 24.73 27.46 1.41
N ASN A 471 25.37 26.32 1.70
CA ASN A 471 26.83 26.22 1.91
C ASN A 471 27.39 27.32 2.84
N GLY A 472 26.64 27.65 3.91
CA GLY A 472 27.00 28.66 4.90
C GLY A 472 26.64 30.12 4.54
N VAL A 473 26.15 30.39 3.34
CA VAL A 473 25.73 31.72 2.87
C VAL A 473 24.21 31.84 2.93
N LYS A 474 23.69 32.93 3.45
CA LYS A 474 22.23 33.16 3.52
C LYS A 474 21.58 33.04 2.14
N LEU A 475 20.53 32.23 2.04
CA LEU A 475 19.74 32.07 0.83
C LEU A 475 19.19 33.42 0.34
N LYS A 476 19.34 33.68 -0.95
CA LYS A 476 18.79 34.88 -1.62
C LYS A 476 17.58 34.51 -2.44
N PRO A 477 16.40 35.12 -2.23
CA PRO A 477 15.16 34.75 -2.90
C PRO A 477 15.24 34.73 -4.43
N ASP A 478 15.92 35.70 -5.01
CA ASP A 478 16.00 35.87 -6.48
C ASP A 478 17.19 35.15 -7.12
N SER A 479 18.10 34.60 -6.33
CA SER A 479 19.24 33.82 -6.85
C SER A 479 18.78 32.45 -7.28
N ARG A 480 19.44 31.90 -8.29
CA ARG A 480 19.20 30.56 -8.80
C ARG A 480 20.20 29.58 -8.20
N TYR A 481 19.72 28.39 -7.89
CA TYR A 481 20.49 27.31 -7.28
C TYR A 481 20.27 26.03 -8.06
N HIS A 482 21.32 25.25 -8.20
CA HIS A 482 21.27 23.90 -8.74
C HIS A 482 20.83 22.94 -7.65
N VAL A 483 19.66 22.32 -7.82
CA VAL A 483 19.01 21.41 -6.87
C VAL A 483 18.93 20.03 -7.47
N SER A 484 19.29 19.00 -6.72
CA SER A 484 19.08 17.59 -7.06
C SER A 484 18.03 16.96 -6.11
N THR A 485 17.20 16.12 -6.67
CA THR A 485 16.18 15.34 -5.94
C THR A 485 15.81 14.10 -6.74
N VAL A 486 14.84 13.31 -6.28
CA VAL A 486 14.28 12.18 -7.02
C VAL A 486 13.14 12.60 -7.94
N GLU A 487 12.86 11.78 -8.96
CA GLU A 487 11.94 12.11 -10.05
C GLU A 487 10.52 12.42 -9.56
N ILE A 488 9.98 11.64 -8.60
CA ILE A 488 8.64 11.87 -8.04
C ILE A 488 8.52 13.30 -7.48
N MET A 489 9.55 13.76 -6.76
CA MET A 489 9.57 15.12 -6.19
C MET A 489 9.60 16.17 -7.29
N ALA A 490 10.48 16.00 -8.30
CA ALA A 490 10.61 16.94 -9.41
C ALA A 490 9.31 17.08 -10.23
N GLN A 491 8.47 16.04 -10.23
CA GLN A 491 7.14 16.05 -10.84
C GLN A 491 6.04 16.58 -9.89
N GLY A 492 6.40 16.95 -8.65
CA GLY A 492 5.48 17.47 -7.63
C GLY A 492 4.60 16.41 -7.00
N GLY A 493 5.09 15.15 -6.95
CA GLY A 493 4.50 14.07 -6.14
C GLY A 493 4.64 14.36 -4.65
N ASP A 494 4.03 13.52 -3.82
CA ASP A 494 4.00 13.66 -2.37
C ASP A 494 3.60 15.06 -1.87
N LEU A 495 2.67 15.71 -2.59
CA LEU A 495 2.17 17.05 -2.31
C LEU A 495 3.23 18.18 -2.43
N TYR A 496 4.43 17.89 -2.92
CA TYR A 496 5.51 18.88 -3.08
C TYR A 496 5.37 19.66 -4.40
N HIS A 497 4.22 20.27 -4.63
CA HIS A 497 3.86 20.94 -5.88
C HIS A 497 4.83 22.06 -6.29
N ALA A 498 5.51 22.70 -5.34
CA ALA A 498 6.45 23.79 -5.62
C ALA A 498 7.65 23.35 -6.47
N PHE A 499 8.02 22.07 -6.50
CA PHE A 499 9.07 21.58 -7.40
C PHE A 499 8.71 21.73 -8.88
N ARG A 500 7.42 21.70 -9.26
CA ARG A 500 6.97 21.88 -10.66
C ARG A 500 7.36 23.22 -11.25
N GLU A 501 7.61 24.22 -10.42
CA GLU A 501 8.02 25.56 -10.83
C GLU A 501 9.53 25.63 -11.14
N GLY A 502 10.30 24.61 -10.72
CA GLY A 502 11.72 24.48 -11.01
C GLY A 502 11.96 24.19 -12.50
N LYS A 503 12.96 24.83 -13.08
CA LYS A 503 13.37 24.55 -14.46
C LYS A 503 14.25 23.31 -14.50
N ARG A 504 13.83 22.29 -15.24
CA ARG A 504 14.63 21.10 -15.45
C ARG A 504 15.91 21.44 -16.20
N ILE A 505 17.08 21.05 -15.68
CA ILE A 505 18.39 21.35 -16.28
C ILE A 505 18.87 20.16 -17.11
N ALA A 506 18.87 18.98 -16.54
CA ALA A 506 19.23 17.73 -17.17
C ALA A 506 18.52 16.58 -16.45
N SER A 507 18.29 15.47 -17.13
CA SER A 507 18.03 14.19 -16.53
C SER A 507 18.99 13.20 -17.14
N GLU A 508 19.96 12.73 -16.38
CA GLU A 508 20.60 11.48 -16.71
C GLU A 508 19.56 10.38 -16.44
N ASP A 509 19.47 9.41 -17.33
CA ASP A 509 18.55 8.26 -17.15
C ASP A 509 19.15 7.27 -16.12
N VAL A 510 19.50 7.79 -14.94
CA VAL A 510 20.18 7.05 -13.86
C VAL A 510 19.22 6.90 -12.69
N LYS A 511 18.95 5.67 -12.32
CA LYS A 511 18.15 5.35 -11.13
C LYS A 511 18.93 5.70 -9.87
N PHE A 512 18.23 6.26 -8.88
CA PHE A 512 18.88 6.62 -7.63
C PHE A 512 19.34 5.38 -6.85
N SER A 513 18.66 4.24 -6.94
CA SER A 513 19.10 2.95 -6.37
C SER A 513 20.47 2.49 -6.94
N ASP A 514 20.72 2.72 -8.23
CA ASP A 514 22.02 2.39 -8.85
C ASP A 514 23.11 3.35 -8.37
N VAL A 515 22.76 4.63 -8.15
CA VAL A 515 23.64 5.64 -7.57
C VAL A 515 24.04 5.26 -6.14
N LEU A 516 23.05 4.89 -5.30
CA LEU A 516 23.30 4.43 -3.93
C LEU A 516 24.25 3.24 -3.91
N THR A 517 23.93 2.20 -4.70
CA THR A 517 24.74 0.99 -4.81
C THR A 517 26.19 1.31 -5.18
N ARG A 518 26.41 2.17 -6.17
CA ARG A 518 27.73 2.58 -6.61
C ARG A 518 28.49 3.39 -5.55
N HIS A 519 27.83 4.37 -4.93
CA HIS A 519 28.44 5.22 -3.91
C HIS A 519 28.84 4.43 -2.67
N LEU A 520 27.96 3.59 -2.15
CA LEU A 520 28.22 2.79 -0.95
C LEU A 520 29.31 1.74 -1.20
N ARG A 521 29.26 1.06 -2.35
CA ARG A 521 30.33 0.12 -2.74
C ARG A 521 31.70 0.80 -2.85
N ASN A 522 31.76 1.99 -3.44
CA ASN A 522 33.00 2.74 -3.57
C ASN A 522 33.52 3.27 -2.22
N ALA A 523 32.63 3.60 -1.30
CA ALA A 523 33.00 4.04 0.05
C ALA A 523 33.60 2.88 0.87
N GLY A 524 33.12 1.65 0.66
CA GLY A 524 33.56 0.47 1.39
C GLY A 524 33.16 0.49 2.88
N THR A 525 33.43 1.59 3.57
CA THR A 525 32.98 1.83 4.97
C THR A 525 32.24 3.15 5.04
N VAL A 526 31.12 3.16 5.77
CA VAL A 526 30.22 4.31 5.91
C VAL A 526 29.97 4.59 7.39
N GLY A 527 30.27 5.83 7.82
CA GLY A 527 29.94 6.35 9.14
C GLY A 527 28.71 7.24 9.12
N LEU A 528 28.30 7.72 10.30
CA LEU A 528 27.16 8.63 10.42
C LEU A 528 27.48 10.00 9.81
N PRO A 529 26.60 10.55 8.95
CA PRO A 529 26.79 11.89 8.40
C PRO A 529 26.59 12.98 9.48
N PRO A 530 27.16 14.18 9.29
CA PRO A 530 26.97 15.30 10.20
C PRO A 530 25.48 15.71 10.30
N LYS A 531 25.00 15.93 11.52
CA LYS A 531 23.66 16.46 11.85
C LYS A 531 23.64 17.99 12.04
N GLY A 532 22.46 18.52 12.30
CA GLY A 532 22.21 19.95 12.54
C GLY A 532 21.98 20.73 11.26
N ARG A 533 21.40 20.08 10.25
CA ARG A 533 20.96 20.70 9.00
C ARG A 533 19.54 21.26 9.12
N LEU A 534 18.70 20.61 9.93
CA LEU A 534 17.33 20.97 10.21
C LEU A 534 17.19 21.27 11.72
N LEU A 535 17.03 22.53 12.08
CA LEU A 535 17.04 23.00 13.47
C LEU A 535 15.67 23.56 13.84
N SER A 536 14.93 22.82 14.70
CA SER A 536 13.73 23.36 15.33
C SER A 536 14.09 24.47 16.33
N LEU A 537 13.24 25.48 16.39
CA LEU A 537 13.31 26.58 17.35
C LEU A 537 12.16 26.49 18.38
N ASP A 538 11.30 25.48 18.27
CA ASP A 538 10.21 25.19 19.22
C ASP A 538 10.73 24.58 20.52
#